data_68060403e9d80ad4e79f0c95b7a4ce83
#
_entry.id   68060403e9d80ad4e79f0c95b7a4ce83
#
_cell.length_a   1.000
_cell.length_b   1.000
_cell.length_c   1.000
_cell.angle_alpha   90.00
_cell.angle_beta   90.00
_cell.angle_gamma   90.00
#
_symmetry.space_group_name_H-M   'P 1'
#
loop_
_entity.id
_entity.type
_entity.pdbx_description
1 polymer ?
#
loop_
_entity_poly.entity_id
_entity_poly.type
_entity_poly.pdbx_seq_one_letter_code
_entity_poly.pdbx_strand_id
1 'polypeptide(L)'
;MAETSSYTDAELRERLTPEQYAVTQQAGTERAFTGEYWDCHDDGTYRCVVCDTALFSSDTKYESGSGWPSFFEAVGPDVVEIRTDTSHGMIREEAVCANCDAHLGHRFPDGPAPTGERYCMNSAAMRLERDTAED
;
A
#
# COMPACT_ATOMS: atom_id res chain seq x y z
N MET A 1 20.72 14.34 -4.01
CA MET A 1 19.43 14.75 -3.81
C MET A 1 18.49 13.61 -3.89
N ALA A 2 17.60 13.64 -3.03
CA ALA A 2 16.63 12.61 -3.06
C ALA A 2 15.66 12.94 -4.15
N GLU A 3 15.56 12.05 -5.07
CA GLU A 3 14.64 12.26 -6.11
C GLU A 3 13.54 11.33 -5.95
N THR A 4 12.35 11.83 -6.11
CA THR A 4 11.21 10.97 -6.28
C THR A 4 11.47 10.17 -7.55
N SER A 5 11.33 8.87 -7.45
CA SER A 5 11.48 8.02 -8.61
C SER A 5 10.46 8.43 -9.66
N SER A 6 10.93 8.58 -10.88
CA SER A 6 10.10 9.00 -11.99
C SER A 6 10.04 7.93 -13.05
N TYR A 7 8.83 7.68 -13.53
CA TYR A 7 8.58 6.71 -14.57
C TYR A 7 7.70 7.34 -15.63
N THR A 8 7.92 7.04 -16.89
CA THR A 8 7.00 7.49 -17.92
C THR A 8 5.74 6.64 -17.87
N ASP A 9 4.66 7.21 -18.38
CA ASP A 9 3.40 6.47 -18.45
C ASP A 9 3.55 5.19 -19.25
N ALA A 10 4.32 5.24 -20.34
CA ALA A 10 4.54 4.06 -21.17
C ALA A 10 5.29 2.97 -20.41
N GLU A 11 6.29 3.36 -19.62
CA GLU A 11 7.02 2.38 -18.81
C GLU A 11 6.13 1.71 -17.78
N LEU A 12 5.26 2.48 -17.15
CA LEU A 12 4.36 1.93 -16.14
C LEU A 12 3.34 0.98 -16.77
N ARG A 13 2.79 1.34 -17.91
CA ARG A 13 1.84 0.47 -18.60
C ARG A 13 2.45 -0.84 -19.03
N GLU A 14 3.76 -0.82 -19.33
CA GLU A 14 4.48 -2.01 -19.75
C GLU A 14 4.80 -2.92 -18.57
N ARG A 15 5.19 -2.34 -17.42
CA ARG A 15 5.61 -3.10 -16.24
C ARG A 15 4.48 -3.60 -15.37
N LEU A 16 3.40 -2.83 -15.29
CA LEU A 16 2.31 -3.12 -14.35
C LEU A 16 1.18 -3.84 -15.07
N THR A 17 0.47 -4.67 -14.32
CA THR A 17 -0.78 -5.22 -14.85
C THR A 17 -1.80 -4.09 -14.95
N PRO A 18 -2.88 -4.26 -15.74
CA PRO A 18 -3.92 -3.23 -15.80
C PRO A 18 -4.47 -2.86 -14.42
N GLU A 19 -4.65 -3.83 -13.54
CA GLU A 19 -5.15 -3.54 -12.19
C GLU A 19 -4.12 -2.76 -11.38
N GLN A 20 -2.86 -3.15 -11.44
CA GLN A 20 -1.80 -2.43 -10.73
C GLN A 20 -1.70 -0.98 -11.22
N TYR A 21 -1.82 -0.78 -12.52
CA TYR A 21 -1.79 0.56 -13.09
C TYR A 21 -2.99 1.38 -12.60
N ALA A 22 -4.18 0.82 -12.66
CA ALA A 22 -5.38 1.54 -12.24
C ALA A 22 -5.31 1.92 -10.76
N VAL A 23 -4.83 1.03 -9.92
CA VAL A 23 -4.75 1.30 -8.48
C VAL A 23 -3.69 2.37 -8.18
N THR A 24 -2.49 2.22 -8.74
CA THR A 24 -1.37 3.08 -8.34
C THR A 24 -1.35 4.42 -9.09
N GLN A 25 -1.85 4.46 -10.30
CA GLN A 25 -1.76 5.66 -11.15
C GLN A 25 -3.08 6.38 -11.33
N GLN A 26 -4.19 5.71 -11.10
CA GLN A 26 -5.52 6.29 -11.28
C GLN A 26 -6.34 6.29 -10.00
N ALA A 27 -5.67 6.08 -8.86
CA ALA A 27 -6.28 6.07 -7.54
C ALA A 27 -7.45 5.09 -7.45
N GLY A 28 -7.33 3.96 -8.14
CA GLY A 28 -8.35 2.93 -8.10
C GLY A 28 -8.32 2.17 -6.79
N THR A 29 -9.38 1.42 -6.53
CA THR A 29 -9.48 0.57 -5.36
C THR A 29 -9.81 -0.84 -5.82
N GLU A 30 -9.03 -1.82 -5.40
CA GLU A 30 -9.33 -3.20 -5.72
C GLU A 30 -10.58 -3.63 -4.95
N ARG A 31 -11.26 -4.65 -5.45
CA ARG A 31 -12.43 -5.18 -4.79
C ARG A 31 -12.03 -5.90 -3.51
N ALA A 32 -12.80 -5.69 -2.43
CA ALA A 32 -12.53 -6.33 -1.16
C ALA A 32 -12.54 -7.85 -1.32
N PHE A 33 -11.65 -8.54 -0.60
CA PHE A 33 -11.53 -10.00 -0.56
C PHE A 33 -11.07 -10.61 -1.88
N THR A 34 -10.54 -9.80 -2.81
CA THR A 34 -10.06 -10.33 -4.10
C THR A 34 -8.56 -10.16 -4.28
N GLY A 35 -7.92 -9.30 -3.48
CA GLY A 35 -6.49 -9.05 -3.63
C GLY A 35 -5.66 -10.21 -3.12
N GLU A 36 -4.40 -10.21 -3.50
CA GLU A 36 -3.49 -11.31 -3.19
C GLU A 36 -3.17 -11.41 -1.71
N TYR A 37 -3.16 -10.28 -0.99
CA TYR A 37 -2.58 -10.23 0.35
C TYR A 37 -3.57 -9.99 1.48
N TRP A 38 -4.87 -9.86 1.21
CA TRP A 38 -5.80 -9.49 2.28
C TRP A 38 -5.79 -10.53 3.42
N ASP A 39 -5.60 -11.80 3.09
CA ASP A 39 -5.54 -12.85 4.09
C ASP A 39 -4.18 -13.55 4.11
N CYS A 40 -3.14 -12.88 3.64
CA CYS A 40 -1.81 -13.45 3.61
C CYS A 40 -1.16 -13.31 5.00
N HIS A 41 -0.60 -14.40 5.48
CA HIS A 41 0.06 -14.43 6.78
C HIS A 41 1.56 -14.73 6.67
N ASP A 42 2.10 -14.69 5.47
CA ASP A 42 3.53 -14.94 5.27
C ASP A 42 4.35 -13.80 5.84
N ASP A 43 5.47 -14.13 6.44
CA ASP A 43 6.40 -13.13 6.96
C ASP A 43 7.16 -12.47 5.82
N GLY A 44 7.35 -11.17 5.93
CA GLY A 44 8.11 -10.46 4.93
C GLY A 44 7.86 -8.97 4.95
N THR A 45 8.34 -8.32 3.90
CA THR A 45 8.22 -6.88 3.72
C THR A 45 7.35 -6.59 2.51
N TYR A 46 6.35 -5.75 2.69
CA TYR A 46 5.48 -5.32 1.60
C TYR A 46 6.09 -4.08 0.96
N ARG A 47 6.40 -4.17 -0.33
CA ARG A 47 7.07 -3.10 -1.07
C ARG A 47 6.14 -2.50 -2.10
N CYS A 48 6.39 -1.22 -2.43
CA CYS A 48 5.64 -0.54 -3.48
C CYS A 48 5.85 -1.27 -4.79
N VAL A 49 4.76 -1.60 -5.49
CA VAL A 49 4.86 -2.35 -6.75
C VAL A 49 5.51 -1.51 -7.84
N VAL A 50 5.48 -0.18 -7.73
CA VAL A 50 6.05 0.72 -8.73
C VAL A 50 7.55 0.91 -8.52
N CYS A 51 7.97 1.31 -7.31
CA CYS A 51 9.36 1.71 -7.08
C CYS A 51 10.11 0.81 -6.11
N ASP A 52 9.45 -0.21 -5.56
CA ASP A 52 10.08 -1.22 -4.71
C ASP A 52 10.51 -0.71 -3.32
N THR A 53 10.07 0.48 -2.95
CA THR A 53 10.34 0.99 -1.59
C THR A 53 9.66 0.12 -0.55
N ALA A 54 10.36 -0.21 0.53
CA ALA A 54 9.75 -0.96 1.64
C ALA A 54 8.72 -0.08 2.33
N LEU A 55 7.51 -0.58 2.49
CA LEU A 55 6.39 0.20 3.02
C LEU A 55 5.87 -0.36 4.35
N PHE A 56 5.62 -1.64 4.42
CA PHE A 56 5.02 -2.27 5.60
C PHE A 56 5.68 -3.60 5.88
N SER A 57 5.74 -3.96 7.15
CA SER A 57 6.22 -5.26 7.58
C SER A 57 5.04 -6.15 7.93
N SER A 58 5.18 -7.43 7.69
CA SER A 58 4.18 -8.40 8.11
C SER A 58 3.96 -8.34 9.63
N ASP A 59 4.94 -7.84 10.38
CA ASP A 59 4.83 -7.72 11.83
C ASP A 59 3.72 -6.77 12.26
N THR A 60 3.32 -5.84 11.41
CA THR A 60 2.27 -4.88 11.74
C THR A 60 0.96 -5.19 11.01
N LYS A 61 0.93 -6.25 10.21
CA LYS A 61 -0.29 -6.65 9.51
C LYS A 61 -1.24 -7.35 10.48
N TYR A 62 -2.52 -7.05 10.37
CA TYR A 62 -3.52 -7.65 11.25
C TYR A 62 -4.83 -7.87 10.50
N GLU A 63 -5.71 -8.69 11.07
CA GLU A 63 -7.01 -8.99 10.48
C GLU A 63 -8.01 -7.92 10.85
N SER A 64 -8.34 -7.05 9.90
CA SER A 64 -9.29 -5.97 10.15
C SER A 64 -10.71 -6.34 9.76
N GLY A 65 -10.89 -7.42 9.02
CA GLY A 65 -12.19 -7.83 8.51
C GLY A 65 -12.66 -7.01 7.32
N SER A 66 -11.82 -6.09 6.83
CA SER A 66 -12.23 -5.19 5.75
C SER A 66 -12.16 -5.80 4.36
N GLY A 67 -11.38 -6.87 4.20
CA GLY A 67 -11.17 -7.48 2.89
C GLY A 67 -9.99 -6.90 2.13
N TRP A 68 -9.23 -6.01 2.76
CA TRP A 68 -7.98 -5.47 2.23
C TRP A 68 -6.88 -5.71 3.25
N PRO A 69 -5.62 -5.84 2.79
CA PRO A 69 -4.52 -5.96 3.76
C PRO A 69 -4.45 -4.72 4.64
N SER A 70 -4.34 -4.94 5.93
CA SER A 70 -4.39 -3.86 6.91
C SER A 70 -3.17 -3.92 7.81
N PHE A 71 -2.61 -2.75 8.11
CA PHE A 71 -1.40 -2.62 8.93
C PHE A 71 -1.64 -1.50 9.93
N PHE A 72 -1.04 -1.62 11.13
CA PHE A 72 -1.21 -0.54 12.09
C PHE A 72 -0.03 0.43 12.08
N GLU A 73 1.01 0.16 11.30
CA GLU A 73 2.18 1.04 11.24
C GLU A 73 2.98 0.76 9.98
N ALA A 74 3.54 1.83 9.37
CA ALA A 74 4.48 1.68 8.26
C ALA A 74 5.88 1.36 8.79
N VAL A 75 6.79 0.91 7.91
CA VAL A 75 8.15 0.54 8.34
C VAL A 75 8.97 1.74 8.80
N GLY A 76 8.56 2.95 8.43
CA GLY A 76 9.25 4.16 8.86
C GLY A 76 8.33 5.35 8.70
N PRO A 77 8.68 6.49 9.30
CA PRO A 77 7.78 7.66 9.27
C PRO A 77 7.72 8.37 7.92
N ASP A 78 8.69 8.12 7.04
CA ASP A 78 8.80 8.88 5.81
C ASP A 78 8.51 8.08 4.55
N VAL A 79 8.05 6.84 4.67
CA VAL A 79 7.84 6.01 3.47
C VAL A 79 6.44 6.13 2.91
N VAL A 80 5.46 6.53 3.72
CA VAL A 80 4.08 6.73 3.28
C VAL A 80 3.70 8.16 3.58
N GLU A 81 3.19 8.85 2.55
CA GLU A 81 2.71 10.22 2.70
C GLU A 81 1.19 10.18 2.81
N ILE A 82 0.65 10.99 3.72
CA ILE A 82 -0.80 11.06 3.93
C ILE A 82 -1.31 12.34 3.28
N ARG A 83 -2.31 12.21 2.44
CA ARG A 83 -2.95 13.34 1.76
C ARG A 83 -4.45 13.33 2.03
N THR A 84 -5.07 14.50 1.98
CA THR A 84 -6.52 14.59 2.14
C THR A 84 -7.19 14.17 0.84
N ASP A 85 -8.15 13.24 0.95
CA ASP A 85 -8.93 12.76 -0.18
C ASP A 85 -10.38 13.17 0.05
N THR A 86 -10.90 14.04 -0.81
CA THR A 86 -12.27 14.54 -0.70
C THR A 86 -13.20 13.94 -1.75
N SER A 87 -12.75 12.91 -2.46
CA SER A 87 -13.56 12.26 -3.47
C SER A 87 -14.78 11.57 -2.87
N HIS A 88 -15.78 11.33 -3.70
CA HIS A 88 -17.01 10.62 -3.32
C HIS A 88 -17.76 11.29 -2.18
N GLY A 89 -17.60 12.60 -2.02
CA GLY A 89 -18.32 13.33 -0.98
C GLY A 89 -17.87 13.04 0.43
N MET A 90 -16.68 12.41 0.58
CA MET A 90 -16.15 12.07 1.88
C MET A 90 -14.81 12.75 2.09
N ILE A 91 -14.43 12.92 3.36
CA ILE A 91 -13.09 13.39 3.69
C ILE A 91 -12.34 12.22 4.30
N ARG A 92 -11.30 11.76 3.62
CA ARG A 92 -10.51 10.60 4.06
C ARG A 92 -9.03 10.93 3.95
N GLU A 93 -8.21 10.12 4.59
CA GLU A 93 -6.75 10.23 4.48
C GLU A 93 -6.27 9.20 3.46
N GLU A 94 -5.72 9.71 2.37
CA GLU A 94 -5.15 8.86 1.33
C GLU A 94 -3.70 8.56 1.66
N ALA A 95 -3.28 7.31 1.50
CA ALA A 95 -1.90 6.89 1.69
C ALA A 95 -1.25 6.71 0.32
N VAL A 96 -0.13 7.39 0.10
CA VAL A 96 0.63 7.27 -1.14
C VAL A 96 2.09 6.95 -0.80
N CYS A 97 2.76 6.33 -1.77
CA CYS A 97 4.19 6.06 -1.62
C CYS A 97 4.94 7.38 -1.66
N ALA A 98 5.71 7.67 -0.61
CA ALA A 98 6.43 8.93 -0.53
C ALA A 98 7.53 9.04 -1.60
N ASN A 99 7.98 7.91 -2.14
CA ASN A 99 9.04 7.91 -3.12
C ASN A 99 8.57 8.12 -4.56
N CYS A 100 7.42 7.56 -4.93
CA CYS A 100 6.97 7.62 -6.33
C CYS A 100 5.54 8.13 -6.50
N ASP A 101 4.88 8.52 -5.41
CA ASP A 101 3.51 9.05 -5.41
C ASP A 101 2.44 8.04 -5.83
N ALA A 102 2.76 6.75 -5.85
CA ALA A 102 1.76 5.74 -6.18
C ALA A 102 0.67 5.72 -5.11
N HIS A 103 -0.59 5.66 -5.56
CA HIS A 103 -1.71 5.53 -4.64
C HIS A 103 -1.68 4.13 -4.03
N LEU A 104 -1.70 4.05 -2.72
CA LEU A 104 -1.61 2.77 -2.01
C LEU A 104 -2.94 2.37 -1.39
N GLY A 105 -3.64 3.30 -0.80
CA GLY A 105 -4.88 3.04 -0.10
C GLY A 105 -5.26 4.22 0.77
N HIS A 106 -5.84 3.93 1.92
CA HIS A 106 -6.30 4.98 2.84
C HIS A 106 -5.93 4.61 4.28
N ARG A 107 -5.83 5.64 5.12
CA ARG A 107 -5.56 5.45 6.54
C ARG A 107 -6.77 5.88 7.35
N PHE A 108 -7.14 5.10 8.35
CA PHE A 108 -8.29 5.36 9.22
C PHE A 108 -7.85 5.36 10.68
N PRO A 109 -8.56 6.07 11.57
CA PRO A 109 -8.17 6.16 12.98
C PRO A 109 -8.72 5.04 13.86
N ASP A 110 -9.22 3.98 13.28
CA ASP A 110 -9.86 2.89 14.01
C ASP A 110 -9.01 1.63 14.07
N GLY A 111 -7.70 1.79 14.13
CA GLY A 111 -6.77 0.67 14.20
C GLY A 111 -6.47 0.27 15.63
N PRO A 112 -5.68 -0.80 15.79
CA PRO A 112 -5.31 -1.30 17.12
C PRO A 112 -4.16 -0.50 17.73
N ALA A 113 -3.96 -0.70 19.05
CA ALA A 113 -2.75 -0.21 19.67
C ALA A 113 -1.55 -0.87 19.01
N PRO A 114 -0.38 -0.22 18.98
CA PRO A 114 -0.04 1.00 19.72
C PRO A 114 -0.40 2.29 19.01
N THR A 115 -0.63 2.27 17.68
CA THR A 115 -0.79 3.52 16.96
C THR A 115 -2.23 4.01 16.87
N GLY A 116 -3.20 3.10 16.93
CA GLY A 116 -4.59 3.45 16.67
C GLY A 116 -4.90 3.69 15.21
N GLU A 117 -3.94 3.42 14.31
CA GLU A 117 -4.10 3.66 12.89
C GLU A 117 -4.42 2.37 12.15
N ARG A 118 -5.25 2.49 11.12
CA ARG A 118 -5.49 1.37 10.22
C ARG A 118 -5.12 1.81 8.81
N TYR A 119 -3.99 1.29 8.32
CA TYR A 119 -3.56 1.50 6.94
C TYR A 119 -4.21 0.40 6.10
N CYS A 120 -5.23 0.76 5.35
CA CYS A 120 -5.99 -0.19 4.54
C CYS A 120 -5.47 -0.06 3.11
N MET A 121 -4.66 -1.02 2.68
CA MET A 121 -3.90 -0.91 1.45
C MET A 121 -4.46 -1.84 0.38
N ASN A 122 -4.24 -1.49 -0.88
CA ASN A 122 -4.58 -2.35 -2.00
C ASN A 122 -3.46 -3.36 -2.23
N SER A 123 -3.81 -4.65 -2.33
CA SER A 123 -2.80 -5.66 -2.66
C SER A 123 -2.11 -5.33 -3.97
N ALA A 124 -2.86 -4.82 -4.95
CA ALA A 124 -2.31 -4.51 -6.26
C ALA A 124 -1.26 -3.40 -6.23
N ALA A 125 -1.20 -2.62 -5.14
CA ALA A 125 -0.20 -1.55 -5.00
C ALA A 125 1.10 -2.05 -4.40
N MET A 126 1.16 -3.31 -3.95
CA MET A 126 2.28 -3.81 -3.19
C MET A 126 2.79 -5.14 -3.73
N ARG A 127 4.04 -5.43 -3.38
CA ARG A 127 4.66 -6.73 -3.66
C ARG A 127 5.26 -7.23 -2.34
N LEU A 128 4.91 -8.44 -1.96
CA LEU A 128 5.46 -9.03 -0.75
C LEU A 128 6.80 -9.69 -1.05
N GLU A 129 7.84 -9.20 -0.40
CA GLU A 129 9.13 -9.87 -0.40
C GLU A 129 9.17 -10.75 0.84
N ARG A 130 9.07 -12.05 0.65
CA ARG A 130 8.98 -12.99 1.77
C ARG A 130 10.32 -13.18 2.42
N ASP A 131 10.30 -13.31 3.75
CA ASP A 131 11.48 -13.69 4.52
C ASP A 131 11.68 -15.17 4.29
N THR A 132 12.48 -15.53 3.28
CA THR A 132 12.71 -16.94 3.03
C THR A 132 13.78 -17.39 3.99
N ALA A 133 13.50 -18.41 4.56
CA ALA A 133 14.52 -19.01 5.33
C ALA A 133 15.62 -19.47 4.40
N GLU A 134 15.58 -19.56 3.93
CA GLU A 134 16.22 -19.97 3.33
C GLU A 134 16.77 -20.61 3.51
N ASP A 135 16.61 -20.87 3.42
CA ASP A 135 16.83 -21.26 3.52
C ASP A 135 17.01 -21.86 3.76
#